data_fe4cf11ce5a429b80dc092593ca48bef
#
_entry.id   fe4cf11ce5a429b80dc092593ca48bef
#
_cell.length_a   1.000
_cell.length_b   1.000
_cell.length_c   1.000
_cell.angle_alpha   90.00
_cell.angle_beta   90.00
_cell.angle_gamma   90.00
#
_symmetry.space_group_name_H-M   'P 1'
#
loop_
_entity.id
_entity.type
_entity.pdbx_description
1 polymer ?
#
loop_
_entity_poly.entity_id
_entity_poly.type
_entity_poly.pdbx_seq_one_letter_code
_entity_poly.pdbx_strand_id
1 'polypeptide(L)'
;VSTVPDPFREARQAAGVLRCPFQGENLPMLLRHADVREAARDWQTFSSDAPFRVPIPSEEAVRSMRQLPIETNPPEHTDYRAIVEPFFQRAKQPDVIAKVAALIDRLLTAALARDSVEIVNEFALPIQSHALTYLLNVPESEADTYIGWGIHVFKVSGGPFKPGHTLEDYLHARFDQAAADPGPDFFSALTQATYRGRPLTREEMMGFGNLTFAGGRDTIIHSIANIVAYFGQNPPALDYLTDCKEFAFAPAAPETVGTGTGVGE
;
A
#
# COMPACT_ATOMS: atom_id res chain seq x y z
N VAL A 1 4.58 -7.11 29.73
CA VAL A 1 4.78 -6.25 28.53
C VAL A 1 6.27 -6.24 28.28
N SER A 2 6.73 -6.97 27.25
CA SER A 2 8.12 -6.91 26.80
C SER A 2 8.39 -5.47 26.36
N THR A 3 9.21 -4.74 27.11
CA THR A 3 9.64 -3.40 26.73
C THR A 3 10.69 -3.55 25.64
N VAL A 4 10.25 -3.52 24.38
CA VAL A 4 11.19 -3.33 23.28
C VAL A 4 11.95 -2.03 23.56
N PRO A 5 13.29 -2.03 23.59
CA PRO A 5 14.05 -0.81 23.80
C PRO A 5 13.68 0.22 22.74
N ASP A 6 13.37 1.43 23.18
CA ASP A 6 13.10 2.55 22.28
C ASP A 6 14.41 3.32 22.04
N PRO A 7 15.12 3.07 20.93
CA PRO A 7 16.43 3.66 20.68
C PRO A 7 16.36 5.17 20.42
N PHE A 8 15.17 5.70 20.17
CA PHE A 8 14.97 7.12 19.87
C PHE A 8 14.47 7.94 21.05
N ARG A 9 14.27 7.30 22.23
CA ARG A 9 13.65 7.96 23.39
C ARG A 9 14.39 9.23 23.81
N GLU A 10 15.70 9.15 24.00
CA GLU A 10 16.52 10.26 24.46
C GLU A 10 16.51 11.41 23.44
N ALA A 11 16.73 11.12 22.17
CA ALA A 11 16.72 12.14 21.11
C ALA A 11 15.34 12.79 20.98
N ARG A 12 14.25 12.02 21.14
CA ARG A 12 12.87 12.52 21.11
C ARG A 12 12.58 13.45 22.29
N GLN A 13 13.05 13.10 23.48
CA GLN A 13 12.88 13.94 24.69
C GLN A 13 13.73 15.21 24.65
N ALA A 14 14.92 15.16 24.07
CA ALA A 14 15.81 16.31 23.93
C ALA A 14 15.33 17.26 22.80
N ALA A 15 15.89 17.16 21.62
CA ALA A 15 15.59 18.05 20.50
C ALA A 15 14.34 17.64 19.70
N GLY A 16 13.92 16.37 19.74
CA GLY A 16 12.85 15.84 18.89
C GLY A 16 13.25 15.60 17.43
N VAL A 17 14.49 15.92 17.08
CA VAL A 17 15.06 15.73 15.75
C VAL A 17 16.38 15.01 15.88
N LEU A 18 16.56 13.96 15.07
CA LEU A 18 17.83 13.27 14.92
C LEU A 18 18.37 13.54 13.51
N ARG A 19 19.69 13.67 13.35
CA ARG A 19 20.32 13.74 12.03
C ARG A 19 20.87 12.39 11.65
N CYS A 20 20.34 11.85 10.55
CA CYS A 20 20.75 10.55 10.02
C CYS A 20 21.65 10.76 8.81
N PRO A 21 22.87 10.20 8.80
CA PRO A 21 23.69 10.20 7.60
C PRO A 21 23.08 9.26 6.56
N PHE A 22 22.86 9.78 5.36
CA PHE A 22 22.32 9.02 4.24
C PHE A 22 22.94 9.54 2.93
N GLN A 23 23.58 8.68 2.16
CA GLN A 23 24.22 9.00 0.86
C GLN A 23 25.08 10.28 0.87
N GLY A 24 25.83 10.51 1.95
CA GLY A 24 26.68 11.69 2.10
C GLY A 24 25.97 12.94 2.60
N GLU A 25 24.66 12.93 2.78
CA GLU A 25 23.86 13.98 3.39
C GLU A 25 23.49 13.66 4.84
N ASN A 26 23.19 14.67 5.64
CA ASN A 26 22.65 14.53 6.98
C ASN A 26 21.15 14.88 6.96
N LEU A 27 20.31 13.86 6.82
CA LEU A 27 18.85 14.05 6.76
C LEU A 27 18.27 14.25 8.16
N PRO A 28 17.39 15.25 8.37
CA PRO A 28 16.66 15.41 9.62
C PRO A 28 15.55 14.33 9.72
N MET A 29 15.51 13.63 10.86
CA MET A 29 14.46 12.69 11.22
C MET A 29 13.63 13.28 12.34
N LEU A 30 12.36 13.56 12.10
CA LEU A 30 11.42 14.04 13.11
C LEU A 30 10.99 12.87 14.00
N LEU A 31 11.05 13.04 15.32
CA LEU A 31 10.80 11.98 16.29
C LEU A 31 9.54 12.19 17.13
N ARG A 32 8.98 13.41 17.18
CA ARG A 32 7.77 13.71 17.93
C ARG A 32 6.54 13.61 17.05
N HIS A 33 5.49 13.01 17.55
CA HIS A 33 4.23 12.86 16.84
C HIS A 33 3.64 14.21 16.38
N ALA A 34 3.72 15.25 17.22
CA ALA A 34 3.24 16.58 16.86
C ALA A 34 4.00 17.16 15.66
N ASP A 35 5.34 17.07 15.68
CA ASP A 35 6.20 17.60 14.62
C ASP A 35 5.99 16.83 13.29
N VAL A 36 5.83 15.50 13.38
CA VAL A 36 5.50 14.66 12.21
C VAL A 36 4.14 15.03 11.62
N ARG A 37 3.12 15.27 12.46
CA ARG A 37 1.79 15.69 11.99
C ARG A 37 1.81 17.08 11.35
N GLU A 38 2.57 17.99 11.89
CA GLU A 38 2.75 19.33 11.32
C GLU A 38 3.46 19.25 9.96
N ALA A 39 4.60 18.56 9.90
CA ALA A 39 5.35 18.37 8.66
C ALA A 39 4.51 17.67 7.57
N ALA A 40 3.71 16.65 7.93
CA ALA A 40 2.85 15.96 6.98
C ALA A 40 1.71 16.82 6.40
N ARG A 41 1.39 17.97 7.02
CA ARG A 41 0.37 18.91 6.54
C ARG A 41 0.96 20.07 5.75
N ASP A 42 2.19 20.40 6.03
CA ASP A 42 2.92 21.51 5.39
C ASP A 42 3.69 21.02 4.17
N TRP A 43 2.96 20.66 3.12
CA TRP A 43 3.55 20.20 1.87
C TRP A 43 4.35 21.29 1.14
N GLN A 44 4.14 22.55 1.44
CA GLN A 44 4.92 23.66 0.90
C GLN A 44 6.36 23.63 1.39
N THR A 45 6.55 23.30 2.67
CA THR A 45 7.89 23.17 3.28
C THR A 45 8.45 21.77 3.12
N PHE A 46 7.61 20.75 3.32
CA PHE A 46 7.98 19.31 3.27
C PHE A 46 7.41 18.67 2.02
N SER A 47 7.99 19.01 0.88
CA SER A 47 7.50 18.59 -0.43
C SER A 47 7.62 17.09 -0.66
N SER A 48 6.57 16.48 -1.22
CA SER A 48 6.60 15.12 -1.78
C SER A 48 7.10 15.09 -3.23
N ASP A 49 7.26 16.26 -3.88
CA ASP A 49 7.81 16.36 -5.25
C ASP A 49 9.34 16.24 -5.22
N ALA A 50 9.80 15.11 -4.77
CA ALA A 50 11.19 14.72 -4.73
C ALA A 50 11.29 13.23 -5.10
N PRO A 51 11.06 12.88 -6.38
CA PRO A 51 11.02 11.50 -6.82
C PRO A 51 12.35 10.81 -6.52
N PHE A 52 12.28 9.52 -6.16
CA PHE A 52 13.41 8.68 -5.79
C PHE A 52 14.18 9.10 -4.52
N ARG A 53 13.68 10.09 -3.78
CA ARG A 53 14.33 10.56 -2.54
C ARG A 53 13.91 9.80 -1.28
N VAL A 54 12.91 8.95 -1.37
CA VAL A 54 12.57 8.07 -0.25
C VAL A 54 13.77 7.15 -0.01
N PRO A 55 14.36 7.15 1.19
CA PRO A 55 15.58 6.41 1.47
C PRO A 55 15.30 4.92 1.65
N ILE A 56 14.78 4.30 0.62
CA ILE A 56 14.77 2.84 0.50
C ILE A 56 15.87 2.51 -0.50
N PRO A 57 17.09 2.17 -0.05
CA PRO A 57 18.25 1.97 -0.92
C PRO A 57 18.03 0.91 -1.99
N SER A 58 16.99 0.06 -1.81
CA SER A 58 16.62 -0.98 -2.76
C SER A 58 15.80 -0.45 -3.94
N GLU A 59 15.22 0.75 -3.89
CA GLU A 59 14.33 1.25 -4.93
C GLU A 59 15.03 2.09 -6.01
N GLU A 60 16.13 2.77 -5.68
CA GLU A 60 16.85 3.63 -6.63
C GLU A 60 17.36 2.90 -7.87
N ALA A 61 17.66 1.58 -7.75
CA ALA A 61 18.19 0.76 -8.85
C ALA A 61 17.10 -0.07 -9.59
N VAL A 62 15.84 0.02 -9.18
CA VAL A 62 14.79 -0.92 -9.61
C VAL A 62 13.58 -0.23 -10.23
N ARG A 63 13.54 1.08 -10.22
CA ARG A 63 12.39 1.86 -10.66
C ARG A 63 12.83 3.01 -11.58
N SER A 64 12.23 3.10 -12.76
CA SER A 64 12.55 4.12 -13.77
C SER A 64 11.53 5.27 -13.82
N MET A 65 10.40 5.16 -13.09
CA MET A 65 9.32 6.15 -13.11
C MET A 65 8.95 6.65 -11.71
N ARG A 66 8.30 7.82 -11.66
CA ARG A 66 7.68 8.36 -10.44
C ARG A 66 6.53 7.47 -9.98
N GLN A 67 6.34 7.38 -8.68
CA GLN A 67 5.15 6.75 -8.08
C GLN A 67 4.03 7.78 -7.94
N LEU A 68 2.97 7.63 -8.73
CA LEU A 68 1.83 8.55 -8.72
C LEU A 68 0.67 8.00 -7.88
N PRO A 69 0.02 8.85 -7.11
CA PRO A 69 0.23 10.30 -6.92
C PRO A 69 1.23 10.67 -5.82
N ILE A 70 1.82 9.72 -5.09
CA ILE A 70 2.52 9.97 -3.82
C ILE A 70 3.75 10.89 -3.96
N GLU A 71 4.40 10.90 -5.11
CA GLU A 71 5.59 11.74 -5.39
C GLU A 71 5.23 13.04 -6.11
N THR A 72 4.07 13.62 -5.78
CA THR A 72 3.62 14.92 -6.28
C THR A 72 3.01 15.74 -5.15
N ASN A 73 2.96 17.06 -5.34
CA ASN A 73 2.29 17.98 -4.43
C ASN A 73 0.90 18.40 -4.95
N PRO A 74 0.01 18.93 -4.09
CA PRO A 74 -1.16 19.64 -4.56
C PRO A 74 -0.78 20.85 -5.45
N PRO A 75 -1.55 21.19 -6.50
CA PRO A 75 -2.83 20.57 -6.88
C PRO A 75 -2.69 19.26 -7.69
N GLU A 76 -1.51 18.96 -8.21
CA GLU A 76 -1.28 17.78 -9.08
C GLU A 76 -1.59 16.47 -8.38
N HIS A 77 -1.16 16.32 -7.12
CA HIS A 77 -1.51 15.17 -6.30
C HIS A 77 -3.02 14.94 -6.25
N THR A 78 -3.80 15.99 -6.04
CA THR A 78 -5.27 15.92 -5.95
C THR A 78 -5.87 15.44 -7.27
N ASP A 79 -5.40 15.99 -8.38
CA ASP A 79 -5.88 15.63 -9.71
C ASP A 79 -5.55 14.17 -10.05
N TYR A 80 -4.32 13.73 -9.79
CA TYR A 80 -3.92 12.33 -9.99
C TYR A 80 -4.65 11.37 -9.04
N ARG A 81 -4.81 11.74 -7.78
CA ARG A 81 -5.56 10.93 -6.80
C ARG A 81 -6.99 10.67 -7.25
N ALA A 82 -7.66 11.67 -7.81
CA ALA A 82 -9.03 11.54 -8.30
C ALA A 82 -9.18 10.49 -9.41
N ILE A 83 -8.14 10.23 -10.19
CA ILE A 83 -8.15 9.22 -11.27
C ILE A 83 -8.23 7.81 -10.71
N VAL A 84 -7.49 7.50 -9.64
CA VAL A 84 -7.38 6.16 -9.09
C VAL A 84 -8.32 5.88 -7.93
N GLU A 85 -8.86 6.90 -7.28
CA GLU A 85 -9.75 6.78 -6.13
C GLU A 85 -10.94 5.82 -6.37
N PRO A 86 -11.64 5.84 -7.52
CA PRO A 86 -12.75 4.93 -7.78
C PRO A 86 -12.36 3.45 -7.67
N PHE A 87 -11.13 3.08 -8.05
CA PHE A 87 -10.64 1.71 -7.94
C PHE A 87 -10.42 1.29 -6.50
N PHE A 88 -9.86 2.16 -5.68
CA PHE A 88 -9.65 1.86 -4.26
C PHE A 88 -10.96 1.75 -3.48
N GLN A 89 -12.04 2.43 -3.93
CA GLN A 89 -13.37 2.25 -3.37
C GLN A 89 -13.94 0.85 -3.62
N ARG A 90 -13.43 0.09 -4.59
CA ARG A 90 -13.81 -1.30 -4.83
C ARG A 90 -13.62 -2.20 -3.60
N ALA A 91 -12.62 -1.92 -2.77
CA ALA A 91 -12.40 -2.66 -1.53
C ALA A 91 -13.61 -2.62 -0.57
N LYS A 92 -14.54 -1.66 -0.74
CA LYS A 92 -15.77 -1.53 0.04
C LYS A 92 -16.98 -2.22 -0.60
N GLN A 93 -16.83 -2.76 -1.80
CA GLN A 93 -17.94 -3.42 -2.50
C GLN A 93 -18.24 -4.77 -1.88
N PRO A 94 -19.52 -5.11 -1.69
CA PRO A 94 -19.92 -6.37 -1.03
C PRO A 94 -19.37 -7.63 -1.69
N ASP A 95 -19.27 -7.66 -3.02
CA ASP A 95 -18.72 -8.79 -3.77
C ASP A 95 -17.24 -8.98 -3.52
N VAL A 96 -16.45 -7.89 -3.46
CA VAL A 96 -15.02 -7.93 -3.15
C VAL A 96 -14.80 -8.39 -1.70
N ILE A 97 -15.59 -7.85 -0.76
CA ILE A 97 -15.55 -8.26 0.65
C ILE A 97 -15.87 -9.76 0.77
N ALA A 98 -16.91 -10.24 0.10
CA ALA A 98 -17.30 -11.64 0.13
C ALA A 98 -16.20 -12.56 -0.45
N LYS A 99 -15.56 -12.17 -1.56
CA LYS A 99 -14.45 -12.92 -2.14
C LYS A 99 -13.26 -13.02 -1.19
N VAL A 100 -12.89 -11.91 -0.56
CA VAL A 100 -11.78 -11.87 0.41
C VAL A 100 -12.13 -12.73 1.64
N ALA A 101 -13.35 -12.64 2.16
CA ALA A 101 -13.80 -13.47 3.28
C ALA A 101 -13.71 -14.96 2.94
N ALA A 102 -14.24 -15.39 1.80
CA ALA A 102 -14.17 -16.79 1.35
C ALA A 102 -12.72 -17.26 1.13
N LEU A 103 -11.84 -16.39 0.63
CA LEU A 103 -10.41 -16.67 0.50
C LEU A 103 -9.77 -16.93 1.88
N ILE A 104 -10.03 -16.06 2.84
CA ILE A 104 -9.50 -16.18 4.21
C ILE A 104 -9.99 -17.48 4.86
N ASP A 105 -11.29 -17.77 4.78
CA ASP A 105 -11.88 -18.99 5.33
C ASP A 105 -11.24 -20.24 4.73
N ARG A 106 -11.02 -20.29 3.41
CA ARG A 106 -10.34 -21.38 2.73
C ARG A 106 -8.91 -21.58 3.21
N LEU A 107 -8.13 -20.53 3.28
CA LEU A 107 -6.73 -20.58 3.70
C LEU A 107 -6.60 -20.88 5.20
N LEU A 108 -7.47 -20.32 6.02
CA LEU A 108 -7.52 -20.62 7.45
C LEU A 108 -7.88 -22.09 7.71
N THR A 109 -8.88 -22.61 7.02
CA THR A 109 -9.27 -24.04 7.12
C THR A 109 -8.09 -24.95 6.76
N ALA A 110 -7.37 -24.63 5.68
CA ALA A 110 -6.19 -25.39 5.28
C ALA A 110 -5.04 -25.29 6.30
N ALA A 111 -4.85 -24.10 6.90
CA ALA A 111 -3.84 -23.87 7.92
C ALA A 111 -4.15 -24.65 9.23
N LEU A 112 -5.41 -24.63 9.67
CA LEU A 112 -5.86 -25.33 10.89
C LEU A 112 -5.83 -26.87 10.76
N ALA A 113 -5.79 -27.40 9.56
CA ALA A 113 -5.63 -28.84 9.32
C ALA A 113 -4.17 -29.34 9.49
N ARG A 114 -3.23 -28.45 9.79
CA ARG A 114 -1.80 -28.70 9.92
C ARG A 114 -1.32 -28.44 11.34
N ASP A 115 -0.25 -29.08 11.77
CA ASP A 115 0.37 -28.86 13.08
C ASP A 115 1.03 -27.46 13.18
N SER A 116 1.48 -26.91 12.06
CA SER A 116 2.11 -25.60 11.97
C SER A 116 1.91 -24.98 10.59
N VAL A 117 1.95 -23.66 10.54
CA VAL A 117 1.88 -22.86 9.29
C VAL A 117 2.93 -21.74 9.34
N GLU A 118 3.63 -21.51 8.23
CA GLU A 118 4.48 -20.34 8.07
C GLU A 118 3.60 -19.16 7.66
N ILE A 119 3.46 -18.19 8.58
CA ILE A 119 2.41 -17.16 8.46
C ILE A 119 2.63 -16.18 7.32
N VAL A 120 3.87 -15.94 6.91
CA VAL A 120 4.21 -14.94 5.90
C VAL A 120 3.97 -15.48 4.49
N ASN A 121 4.63 -16.59 4.14
CA ASN A 121 4.60 -17.11 2.77
C ASN A 121 3.40 -18.04 2.51
N GLU A 122 2.92 -18.77 3.52
CA GLU A 122 1.85 -19.76 3.33
C GLU A 122 0.45 -19.19 3.64
N PHE A 123 0.36 -18.01 4.27
CA PHE A 123 -0.92 -17.41 4.64
C PHE A 123 -1.03 -15.95 4.18
N ALA A 124 -0.17 -15.05 4.66
CA ALA A 124 -0.30 -13.63 4.39
C ALA A 124 -0.03 -13.26 2.92
N LEU A 125 1.01 -13.81 2.31
CA LEU A 125 1.34 -13.60 0.90
C LEU A 125 0.24 -14.10 -0.05
N PRO A 126 -0.32 -15.32 0.09
CA PRO A 126 -1.47 -15.74 -0.71
C PRO A 126 -2.69 -14.83 -0.52
N ILE A 127 -3.05 -14.48 0.72
CA ILE A 127 -4.19 -13.56 0.98
C ILE A 127 -3.98 -12.25 0.23
N GLN A 128 -2.83 -11.62 0.42
CA GLN A 128 -2.53 -10.34 -0.21
C GLN A 128 -2.58 -10.44 -1.76
N SER A 129 -1.97 -11.48 -2.33
CA SER A 129 -1.87 -11.63 -3.79
C SER A 129 -3.24 -11.82 -4.45
N HIS A 130 -4.08 -12.69 -3.91
CA HIS A 130 -5.45 -12.88 -4.40
C HIS A 130 -6.32 -11.63 -4.14
N ALA A 131 -6.25 -11.02 -2.96
CA ALA A 131 -7.03 -9.82 -2.66
C ALA A 131 -6.67 -8.65 -3.60
N LEU A 132 -5.40 -8.55 -4.02
CA LEU A 132 -4.97 -7.57 -4.99
C LEU A 132 -5.62 -7.82 -6.38
N THR A 133 -5.77 -9.06 -6.82
CA THR A 133 -6.48 -9.34 -8.09
C THR A 133 -7.94 -8.91 -8.02
N TYR A 134 -8.62 -9.11 -6.89
CA TYR A 134 -10.00 -8.66 -6.69
C TYR A 134 -10.12 -7.14 -6.70
N LEU A 135 -9.17 -6.45 -6.06
CA LEU A 135 -9.13 -4.99 -6.06
C LEU A 135 -8.92 -4.44 -7.48
N LEU A 136 -7.95 -4.99 -8.20
CA LEU A 136 -7.61 -4.55 -9.57
C LEU A 136 -8.61 -5.04 -10.62
N ASN A 137 -9.52 -5.93 -10.24
CA ASN A 137 -10.49 -6.56 -11.14
C ASN A 137 -9.84 -7.31 -12.30
N VAL A 138 -8.73 -7.98 -12.04
CA VAL A 138 -8.04 -8.86 -12.98
C VAL A 138 -8.36 -10.32 -12.67
N PRO A 139 -8.09 -11.28 -13.60
CA PRO A 139 -8.28 -12.69 -13.34
C PRO A 139 -7.54 -13.16 -12.08
N GLU A 140 -8.19 -14.00 -11.27
CA GLU A 140 -7.60 -14.52 -10.02
C GLU A 140 -6.32 -15.32 -10.27
N SER A 141 -6.15 -15.91 -11.45
CA SER A 141 -4.93 -16.61 -11.87
C SER A 141 -3.67 -15.72 -11.88
N GLU A 142 -3.82 -14.41 -11.94
CA GLU A 142 -2.69 -13.47 -11.81
C GLU A 142 -2.04 -13.53 -10.41
N ALA A 143 -2.77 -14.00 -9.40
CA ALA A 143 -2.24 -14.16 -8.05
C ALA A 143 -1.02 -15.10 -8.01
N ASP A 144 -0.96 -16.13 -8.85
CA ASP A 144 0.18 -17.04 -8.92
C ASP A 144 1.46 -16.29 -9.34
N THR A 145 1.33 -15.35 -10.29
CA THR A 145 2.43 -14.46 -10.68
C THR A 145 2.89 -13.61 -9.51
N TYR A 146 1.95 -13.02 -8.78
CA TYR A 146 2.26 -12.16 -7.62
C TYR A 146 2.91 -12.96 -6.47
N ILE A 147 2.43 -14.16 -6.21
CA ILE A 147 3.03 -15.08 -5.23
C ILE A 147 4.46 -15.46 -5.66
N GLY A 148 4.67 -15.71 -6.94
CA GLY A 148 5.97 -16.07 -7.50
C GLY A 148 7.04 -14.97 -7.35
N TRP A 149 6.66 -13.71 -7.24
CA TRP A 149 7.59 -12.62 -6.93
C TRP A 149 8.06 -12.60 -5.47
N GLY A 150 7.37 -13.30 -4.57
CA GLY A 150 7.64 -13.29 -3.14
C GLY A 150 7.14 -12.01 -2.46
N ILE A 151 7.67 -11.72 -1.28
CA ILE A 151 7.23 -10.59 -0.45
C ILE A 151 7.61 -9.25 -1.10
N HIS A 152 8.84 -9.13 -1.57
CA HIS A 152 9.39 -7.89 -2.13
C HIS A 152 9.38 -7.94 -3.65
N VAL A 153 8.53 -7.14 -4.26
CA VAL A 153 8.42 -7.03 -5.72
C VAL A 153 9.73 -6.55 -6.36
N PHE A 154 10.55 -5.81 -5.60
CA PHE A 154 11.80 -5.22 -6.04
C PHE A 154 13.03 -6.04 -5.67
N LYS A 155 12.88 -7.11 -4.88
CA LYS A 155 13.98 -8.02 -4.53
C LYS A 155 13.72 -9.38 -5.15
N VAL A 156 14.48 -9.69 -6.18
CA VAL A 156 14.63 -11.10 -6.59
C VAL A 156 15.46 -11.77 -5.50
N SER A 157 14.83 -12.65 -4.74
CA SER A 157 15.47 -13.38 -3.63
C SER A 157 16.72 -14.08 -4.14
N GLY A 158 17.92 -13.53 -3.83
CA GLY A 158 19.21 -14.19 -3.94
C GLY A 158 19.71 -14.59 -5.32
N GLY A 159 19.03 -14.21 -6.42
CA GLY A 159 19.45 -14.52 -7.78
C GLY A 159 19.80 -13.29 -8.61
N PRO A 160 20.52 -13.46 -9.73
CA PRO A 160 20.72 -12.37 -10.65
C PRO A 160 19.36 -11.87 -11.20
N PHE A 161 19.25 -10.55 -11.33
CA PHE A 161 18.12 -9.89 -11.97
C PHE A 161 17.84 -10.54 -13.34
N LYS A 162 16.64 -11.07 -13.53
CA LYS A 162 16.21 -11.64 -14.81
C LYS A 162 15.20 -10.68 -15.45
N PRO A 163 15.52 -10.04 -16.58
CA PRO A 163 14.54 -9.32 -17.38
C PRO A 163 13.35 -10.24 -17.72
N GLY A 164 12.14 -9.69 -17.76
CA GLY A 164 10.91 -10.45 -18.05
C GLY A 164 10.21 -11.05 -16.83
N HIS A 165 10.75 -10.84 -15.61
CA HIS A 165 10.15 -11.26 -14.34
C HIS A 165 10.00 -10.10 -13.35
N THR A 166 10.12 -8.87 -13.82
CA THR A 166 10.02 -7.67 -12.99
C THR A 166 8.61 -7.12 -12.98
N LEU A 167 8.31 -6.30 -11.97
CA LEU A 167 7.06 -5.56 -11.94
C LEU A 167 6.90 -4.64 -13.17
N GLU A 168 7.96 -3.99 -13.61
CA GLU A 168 7.91 -3.10 -14.79
C GLU A 168 7.52 -3.86 -16.06
N ASP A 169 8.15 -5.00 -16.32
CA ASP A 169 7.81 -5.84 -17.48
C ASP A 169 6.34 -6.31 -17.43
N TYR A 170 5.89 -6.72 -16.26
CA TYR A 170 4.49 -7.08 -16.04
C TYR A 170 3.54 -5.90 -16.34
N LEU A 171 3.83 -4.72 -15.79
CA LEU A 171 3.01 -3.52 -16.00
C LEU A 171 2.98 -3.13 -17.48
N HIS A 172 4.12 -3.18 -18.18
CA HIS A 172 4.16 -2.93 -19.61
C HIS A 172 3.23 -3.87 -20.38
N ALA A 173 3.33 -5.19 -20.12
CA ALA A 173 2.49 -6.19 -20.78
C ALA A 173 1.00 -5.99 -20.47
N ARG A 174 0.63 -5.67 -19.22
CA ARG A 174 -0.76 -5.42 -18.82
C ARG A 174 -1.35 -4.17 -19.49
N PHE A 175 -0.58 -3.08 -19.56
CA PHE A 175 -1.05 -1.88 -20.26
C PHE A 175 -1.12 -2.05 -21.78
N ASP A 176 -0.24 -2.84 -22.39
CA ASP A 176 -0.31 -3.15 -23.82
C ASP A 176 -1.56 -3.99 -24.13
N GLN A 177 -1.85 -4.99 -23.29
CA GLN A 177 -3.07 -5.78 -23.40
C GLN A 177 -4.32 -4.92 -23.22
N ALA A 178 -4.35 -4.07 -22.19
CA ALA A 178 -5.47 -3.17 -21.90
C ALA A 178 -5.71 -2.13 -23.01
N ALA A 179 -4.66 -1.69 -23.70
CA ALA A 179 -4.79 -0.81 -24.84
C ALA A 179 -5.36 -1.52 -26.08
N ALA A 180 -5.02 -2.82 -26.26
CA ALA A 180 -5.50 -3.61 -27.39
C ALA A 180 -6.93 -4.12 -27.19
N ASP A 181 -7.28 -4.55 -25.98
CA ASP A 181 -8.59 -5.12 -25.61
C ASP A 181 -9.00 -4.60 -24.21
N PRO A 182 -9.61 -3.41 -24.12
CA PRO A 182 -9.99 -2.80 -22.85
C PRO A 182 -11.10 -3.57 -22.15
N GLY A 183 -10.85 -3.91 -20.86
CA GLY A 183 -11.81 -4.54 -19.96
C GLY A 183 -12.28 -3.61 -18.84
N PRO A 184 -12.96 -4.15 -17.81
CA PRO A 184 -13.41 -3.40 -16.64
C PRO A 184 -12.35 -3.34 -15.53
N ASP A 185 -11.09 -3.63 -15.83
CA ASP A 185 -10.00 -3.71 -14.88
C ASP A 185 -9.25 -2.37 -14.70
N PHE A 186 -8.38 -2.33 -13.69
CA PHE A 186 -7.58 -1.18 -13.34
C PHE A 186 -6.71 -0.66 -14.49
N PHE A 187 -6.08 -1.55 -15.24
CA PHE A 187 -5.17 -1.16 -16.32
C PHE A 187 -5.95 -0.53 -17.47
N SER A 188 -7.07 -1.13 -17.84
CA SER A 188 -7.97 -0.61 -18.89
C SER A 188 -8.54 0.76 -18.53
N ALA A 189 -8.90 0.98 -17.27
CA ALA A 189 -9.38 2.29 -16.87
C ALA A 189 -8.29 3.36 -16.93
N LEU A 190 -7.04 3.04 -16.60
CA LEU A 190 -5.93 3.99 -16.72
C LEU A 190 -5.62 4.31 -18.20
N THR A 191 -5.75 3.36 -19.14
CA THR A 191 -5.56 3.63 -20.56
C THR A 191 -6.63 4.58 -21.14
N GLN A 192 -7.79 4.65 -20.48
CA GLN A 192 -8.90 5.53 -20.89
C GLN A 192 -8.98 6.82 -20.07
N ALA A 193 -8.19 6.92 -19.01
CA ALA A 193 -8.23 8.07 -18.11
C ALA A 193 -7.60 9.31 -18.71
N THR A 194 -8.06 10.46 -18.24
CA THR A 194 -7.52 11.77 -18.64
C THR A 194 -7.00 12.54 -17.43
N TYR A 195 -5.93 13.26 -17.64
CA TYR A 195 -5.36 14.20 -16.69
C TYR A 195 -5.44 15.60 -17.28
N ARG A 196 -6.19 16.51 -16.66
CA ARG A 196 -6.38 17.90 -17.12
C ARG A 196 -6.75 18.00 -18.62
N GLY A 197 -7.65 17.11 -19.09
CA GLY A 197 -8.16 17.12 -20.45
C GLY A 197 -7.28 16.45 -21.52
N ARG A 198 -6.15 15.86 -21.15
CA ARG A 198 -5.34 15.01 -22.04
C ARG A 198 -5.33 13.55 -21.56
N PRO A 199 -5.12 12.57 -22.45
CA PRO A 199 -4.86 11.19 -22.04
C PRO A 199 -3.64 11.10 -21.12
N LEU A 200 -3.65 10.10 -20.22
CA LEU A 200 -2.46 9.76 -19.45
C LEU A 200 -1.32 9.31 -20.37
N THR A 201 -0.10 9.70 -20.02
CA THR A 201 1.09 9.16 -20.67
C THR A 201 1.39 7.75 -20.19
N ARG A 202 2.19 7.01 -20.94
CA ARG A 202 2.64 5.67 -20.52
C ARG A 202 3.37 5.71 -19.18
N GLU A 203 4.23 6.71 -18.99
CA GLU A 203 4.97 6.90 -17.74
C GLU A 203 4.04 7.14 -16.55
N GLU A 204 3.00 7.95 -16.72
CA GLU A 204 1.99 8.20 -15.68
C GLU A 204 1.23 6.91 -15.32
N MET A 205 0.80 6.15 -16.32
CA MET A 205 0.14 4.85 -16.09
C MET A 205 1.06 3.87 -15.35
N MET A 206 2.32 3.79 -15.76
CA MET A 206 3.34 2.97 -15.08
C MET A 206 3.55 3.43 -13.64
N GLY A 207 3.56 4.73 -13.38
CA GLY A 207 3.68 5.31 -12.04
C GLY A 207 2.54 4.92 -11.11
N PHE A 208 1.30 4.94 -11.60
CA PHE A 208 0.14 4.44 -10.84
C PHE A 208 0.22 2.94 -10.58
N GLY A 209 0.56 2.16 -11.58
CA GLY A 209 0.74 0.72 -11.45
C GLY A 209 1.83 0.38 -10.44
N ASN A 210 3.00 1.00 -10.56
CA ASN A 210 4.13 0.78 -9.66
C ASN A 210 3.76 1.07 -8.20
N LEU A 211 3.16 2.23 -7.90
CA LEU A 211 2.73 2.57 -6.55
C LEU A 211 1.69 1.58 -6.00
N THR A 212 0.73 1.16 -6.83
CA THR A 212 -0.31 0.22 -6.41
C THR A 212 0.28 -1.10 -5.94
N PHE A 213 1.28 -1.61 -6.64
CA PHE A 213 1.98 -2.83 -6.24
C PHE A 213 2.94 -2.60 -5.07
N ALA A 214 3.67 -1.49 -5.05
CA ALA A 214 4.59 -1.15 -3.96
C ALA A 214 3.84 -0.97 -2.63
N GLY A 215 2.77 -0.16 -2.64
CA GLY A 215 1.99 0.12 -1.43
C GLY A 215 1.04 -1.01 -1.03
N GLY A 216 0.60 -1.83 -1.96
CA GLY A 216 -0.40 -2.87 -1.77
C GLY A 216 0.14 -4.25 -1.39
N ARG A 217 1.45 -4.44 -1.24
CA ARG A 217 2.04 -5.78 -0.96
C ARG A 217 2.65 -5.88 0.42
N ASP A 218 3.87 -5.41 0.60
CA ASP A 218 4.67 -5.60 1.80
C ASP A 218 3.94 -5.16 3.06
N THR A 219 3.27 -4.02 2.99
CA THR A 219 2.54 -3.45 4.12
C THR A 219 1.39 -4.34 4.58
N ILE A 220 0.66 -4.94 3.66
CA ILE A 220 -0.45 -5.85 3.97
C ILE A 220 0.08 -7.17 4.53
N ILE A 221 1.09 -7.77 3.90
CA ILE A 221 1.72 -9.02 4.34
C ILE A 221 2.25 -8.87 5.77
N HIS A 222 3.03 -7.79 6.02
CA HIS A 222 3.58 -7.53 7.34
C HIS A 222 2.50 -7.18 8.37
N SER A 223 1.43 -6.50 7.98
CA SER A 223 0.31 -6.22 8.88
C SER A 223 -0.37 -7.50 9.35
N ILE A 224 -0.67 -8.44 8.45
CA ILE A 224 -1.24 -9.74 8.79
C ILE A 224 -0.29 -10.50 9.71
N ALA A 225 0.99 -10.61 9.34
CA ALA A 225 1.98 -11.32 10.13
C ALA A 225 2.15 -10.72 11.54
N ASN A 226 2.19 -9.40 11.66
CA ASN A 226 2.31 -8.71 12.93
C ASN A 226 1.06 -8.88 13.82
N ILE A 227 -0.14 -8.87 13.23
CA ILE A 227 -1.39 -9.15 13.96
C ILE A 227 -1.34 -10.56 14.57
N VAL A 228 -1.00 -11.56 13.77
CA VAL A 228 -0.89 -12.95 14.25
C VAL A 228 0.19 -13.08 15.33
N ALA A 229 1.37 -12.48 15.12
CA ALA A 229 2.46 -12.49 16.09
C ALA A 229 2.06 -11.80 17.41
N TYR A 230 1.35 -10.68 17.33
CA TYR A 230 0.87 -9.97 18.50
C TYR A 230 -0.08 -10.82 19.36
N PHE A 231 -1.08 -11.44 18.73
CA PHE A 231 -2.02 -12.29 19.46
C PHE A 231 -1.41 -13.59 19.96
N GLY A 232 -0.45 -14.18 19.21
CA GLY A 232 0.32 -15.32 19.67
C GLY A 232 1.16 -15.03 20.92
N GLN A 233 1.66 -13.81 21.06
CA GLN A 233 2.41 -13.35 22.23
C GLN A 233 1.52 -12.81 23.36
N ASN A 234 0.27 -12.45 23.06
CA ASN A 234 -0.66 -11.83 23.99
C ASN A 234 -2.03 -12.53 23.94
N PRO A 235 -2.13 -13.82 24.30
CA PRO A 235 -3.38 -14.58 24.21
C PRO A 235 -4.60 -13.90 24.88
N PRO A 236 -4.47 -13.22 26.04
CA PRO A 236 -5.60 -12.52 26.65
C PRO A 236 -6.17 -11.40 25.78
N ALA A 237 -5.42 -10.87 24.82
CA ALA A 237 -5.93 -9.86 23.90
C ALA A 237 -6.94 -10.45 22.90
N LEU A 238 -6.96 -11.76 22.67
CA LEU A 238 -7.98 -12.43 21.86
C LEU A 238 -9.36 -12.38 22.50
N ASP A 239 -9.44 -12.45 23.83
CA ASP A 239 -10.71 -12.38 24.55
C ASP A 239 -11.43 -11.05 24.26
N TYR A 240 -10.66 -9.95 24.16
CA TYR A 240 -11.18 -8.64 23.79
C TYR A 240 -11.81 -8.64 22.40
N LEU A 241 -11.21 -9.33 21.41
CA LEU A 241 -11.76 -9.42 20.06
C LEU A 241 -13.01 -10.31 19.99
N THR A 242 -13.05 -11.40 20.78
CA THR A 242 -14.22 -12.30 20.81
C THR A 242 -15.42 -11.66 21.49
N ASP A 243 -15.18 -10.80 22.47
CA ASP A 243 -16.23 -10.05 23.18
C ASP A 243 -16.74 -8.85 22.36
N CYS A 244 -15.90 -8.29 21.48
CA CYS A 244 -16.27 -7.21 20.57
C CYS A 244 -17.03 -7.74 19.35
N LYS A 245 -18.26 -8.21 19.52
CA LYS A 245 -19.14 -8.66 18.40
C LYS A 245 -19.44 -7.57 17.36
N GLU A 246 -18.99 -6.35 17.56
CA GLU A 246 -19.25 -5.17 16.73
C GLU A 246 -18.06 -4.71 15.87
N PHE A 247 -16.92 -5.44 15.83
CA PHE A 247 -15.86 -5.18 14.86
C PHE A 247 -16.18 -5.70 13.45
N ALA A 248 -17.44 -5.97 13.15
CA ALA A 248 -17.91 -5.99 11.78
C ALA A 248 -17.85 -4.56 11.24
N PHE A 249 -16.87 -4.23 10.40
CA PHE A 249 -16.80 -3.09 9.49
C PHE A 249 -17.99 -2.12 9.64
N ALA A 250 -17.99 -1.29 10.68
CA ALA A 250 -18.88 -0.13 10.68
C ALA A 250 -18.38 0.75 9.53
N PRO A 251 -19.20 1.01 8.50
CA PRO A 251 -18.81 1.97 7.48
C PRO A 251 -18.51 3.28 8.20
N ALA A 252 -17.37 3.89 7.91
CA ALA A 252 -17.04 5.21 8.44
C ALA A 252 -18.27 6.10 8.22
N ALA A 253 -18.81 6.67 9.31
CA ALA A 253 -19.91 7.61 9.19
C ALA A 253 -19.53 8.68 8.18
N PRO A 254 -20.41 9.05 7.23
CA PRO A 254 -20.11 10.10 6.30
C PRO A 254 -19.75 11.36 7.10
N GLU A 255 -18.56 11.88 6.88
CA GLU A 255 -18.19 13.19 7.41
C GLU A 255 -19.26 14.17 6.93
N THR A 256 -20.06 14.67 7.84
CA THR A 256 -20.97 15.78 7.56
C THR A 256 -20.09 16.96 7.24
N VAL A 257 -19.94 17.26 5.96
CA VAL A 257 -19.42 18.54 5.49
C VAL A 257 -20.37 19.60 6.06
N GLY A 258 -19.97 20.21 7.15
CA GLY A 258 -20.67 21.33 7.73
C GLY A 258 -20.68 22.47 6.72
N THR A 259 -21.80 22.67 6.05
CA THR A 259 -22.09 23.90 5.31
C THR A 259 -22.23 25.02 6.32
N GLY A 260 -21.10 25.62 6.69
CA GLY A 260 -21.08 26.85 7.48
C GLY A 260 -21.50 28.02 6.61
N THR A 261 -22.80 28.22 6.46
CA THR A 261 -23.37 29.51 6.12
C THR A 261 -23.53 30.31 7.43
N GLY A 262 -22.53 31.05 7.78
CA GLY A 262 -22.56 32.06 8.83
C GLY A 262 -22.48 33.43 8.20
N VAL A 263 -23.63 33.99 7.86
CA VAL A 263 -23.82 35.44 7.63
C VAL A 263 -24.32 36.01 8.94
N GLY A 264 -23.77 37.09 9.38
CA GLY A 264 -24.52 37.95 10.29
C GLY A 264 -23.71 38.62 11.40
N GLU A 265 -23.58 39.92 11.19
CA GLU A 265 -23.42 41.08 12.10
C GLU A 265 -22.13 41.22 12.91
#